data_60fd84111960cb85b44e7ba3b651ecea
#
_entry.id   60fd84111960cb85b44e7ba3b651ecea
#
_cell.length_a   1.000
_cell.length_b   1.000
_cell.length_c   1.000
_cell.angle_alpha   90.00
_cell.angle_beta   90.00
_cell.angle_gamma   90.00
#
_symmetry.space_group_name_H-M   'P 1'
#
loop_
_entity.id
_entity.type
_entity.pdbx_description
1 polymer ?
#
loop_
_entity_poly.entity_id
_entity_poly.type
_entity_poly.pdbx_seq_one_letter_code
_entity_poly.pdbx_strand_id
1 'polypeptide(L)'
;EGLFDYEKNIIDFLNSMETDATFVNDFISELTEIMYASNDKIKELDEYDIETVLNRIDELSNLKQRYGSIEEAIAYKKEKEKILSEYDNISFEKKNLEQEIDDLQALTQALAKDISTQRKKHLPAFVKEIGDYTKKLYLGVLDIKQAQKTLDASGSDELLIVLDGIECQKLSSGEINRLRLSLIAIKNKYKNASGVLILDEIDANLSGAESESVSKILKEIAQNFQVFSISHQPHLSSYANQHFLVNKQKNSSQMEEIKEQERIQEIARMLSGKKITPTSLKLAHEFFSKNQ
;
A
#
# COMPACT_ATOMS: atom_id res chain seq x y z
N GLU A 1 -61.46 -58.95 42.37
CA GLU A 1 -61.81 -59.08 43.83
C GLU A 1 -62.91 -60.14 44.03
N GLY A 2 -64.05 -60.14 43.37
CA GLY A 2 -65.17 -61.04 43.62
C GLY A 2 -64.90 -62.55 43.48
N LEU A 3 -63.95 -63.00 42.70
CA LEU A 3 -63.67 -64.41 42.47
C LEU A 3 -62.86 -65.00 43.65
N PHE A 4 -61.87 -64.28 44.14
CA PHE A 4 -61.02 -64.67 45.24
C PHE A 4 -61.78 -64.70 46.60
N ASP A 5 -62.84 -63.88 46.75
CA ASP A 5 -63.66 -63.85 47.97
C ASP A 5 -64.47 -65.16 48.16
N TYR A 6 -64.71 -65.92 47.07
CA TYR A 6 -65.44 -67.19 47.10
C TYR A 6 -64.53 -68.42 47.13
N GLU A 7 -63.20 -68.27 46.95
CA GLU A 7 -62.24 -69.36 46.88
C GLU A 7 -62.39 -70.30 48.08
N LYS A 8 -62.31 -69.76 49.27
CA LYS A 8 -62.38 -70.52 50.51
C LYS A 8 -63.74 -71.26 50.59
N ASN A 9 -64.87 -70.62 50.28
CA ASN A 9 -66.17 -71.17 50.35
C ASN A 9 -66.40 -72.34 49.33
N ILE A 10 -65.84 -72.22 48.13
CA ILE A 10 -65.84 -73.26 47.10
C ILE A 10 -65.02 -74.49 47.53
N ILE A 11 -63.79 -74.25 48.05
CA ILE A 11 -62.90 -75.27 48.54
C ILE A 11 -63.53 -76.03 49.75
N ASP A 12 -64.12 -75.28 50.72
CA ASP A 12 -64.81 -75.87 51.89
C ASP A 12 -66.02 -76.70 51.46
N PHE A 13 -66.74 -76.22 50.47
CA PHE A 13 -67.94 -76.95 49.95
C PHE A 13 -67.49 -78.26 49.24
N LEU A 14 -66.53 -78.21 48.38
CA LEU A 14 -65.98 -79.39 47.66
C LEU A 14 -65.36 -80.41 48.63
N ASN A 15 -64.66 -80.00 49.66
CA ASN A 15 -64.15 -80.85 50.70
C ASN A 15 -65.26 -81.53 51.49
N SER A 16 -66.32 -80.82 51.74
CA SER A 16 -67.49 -81.39 52.48
C SER A 16 -68.23 -82.52 51.66
N MET A 17 -67.98 -82.50 50.37
CA MET A 17 -68.52 -83.52 49.44
C MET A 17 -67.49 -84.63 49.08
N GLU A 18 -66.37 -84.73 49.80
CA GLU A 18 -65.29 -85.66 49.56
C GLU A 18 -64.78 -85.56 48.10
N THR A 19 -64.88 -84.40 47.46
CA THR A 19 -64.46 -84.15 46.11
C THR A 19 -63.14 -83.40 46.14
N ASP A 20 -62.17 -83.78 45.25
CA ASP A 20 -60.90 -83.13 45.18
C ASP A 20 -60.98 -81.66 44.74
N ALA A 21 -60.50 -80.77 45.56
CA ALA A 21 -60.52 -79.31 45.34
C ALA A 21 -59.16 -78.75 44.77
N THR A 22 -58.21 -79.60 44.46
CA THR A 22 -56.91 -79.19 43.98
C THR A 22 -56.96 -78.31 42.71
N PHE A 23 -57.91 -78.66 41.81
CA PHE A 23 -58.11 -77.89 40.58
C PHE A 23 -58.49 -76.40 40.79
N VAL A 24 -59.21 -76.15 41.94
CA VAL A 24 -59.59 -74.76 42.27
C VAL A 24 -58.37 -73.96 42.70
N ASN A 25 -57.52 -74.59 43.50
CA ASN A 25 -56.26 -73.94 43.91
C ASN A 25 -55.38 -73.71 42.72
N ASP A 26 -55.23 -74.68 41.82
CA ASP A 26 -54.40 -74.52 40.60
C ASP A 26 -54.96 -73.41 39.71
N PHE A 27 -56.33 -73.38 39.50
CA PHE A 27 -56.98 -72.37 38.70
C PHE A 27 -56.80 -70.97 39.31
N ILE A 28 -56.96 -70.83 40.61
CA ILE A 28 -56.78 -69.56 41.29
C ILE A 28 -55.31 -69.10 41.24
N SER A 29 -54.36 -70.02 41.35
CA SER A 29 -52.91 -69.73 41.23
C SER A 29 -52.59 -69.26 39.83
N GLU A 30 -53.06 -69.94 38.78
CA GLU A 30 -52.85 -69.53 37.39
C GLU A 30 -53.53 -68.20 37.05
N LEU A 31 -54.70 -67.95 37.56
CA LEU A 31 -55.39 -66.65 37.40
C LEU A 31 -54.63 -65.51 38.09
N THR A 32 -54.05 -65.82 39.26
CA THR A 32 -53.27 -64.86 40.02
C THR A 32 -51.97 -64.50 39.27
N GLU A 33 -51.30 -65.50 38.72
CA GLU A 33 -50.05 -65.25 37.88
C GLU A 33 -50.43 -64.40 36.66
N ILE A 34 -51.54 -64.71 35.94
CA ILE A 34 -52.01 -63.91 34.81
C ILE A 34 -52.30 -62.47 35.23
N MET A 35 -52.94 -62.26 36.37
CA MET A 35 -53.24 -60.92 36.91
C MET A 35 -51.96 -60.15 37.26
N TYR A 36 -50.96 -60.76 37.91
CA TYR A 36 -49.72 -60.14 38.19
C TYR A 36 -48.99 -59.77 36.91
N ALA A 37 -48.86 -60.72 35.97
CA ALA A 37 -48.22 -60.44 34.69
C ALA A 37 -48.96 -59.35 33.90
N SER A 38 -50.27 -59.26 33.99
CA SER A 38 -51.02 -58.19 33.33
C SER A 38 -50.81 -56.84 34.01
N ASN A 39 -50.83 -56.83 35.37
CA ASN A 39 -50.55 -55.61 36.14
C ASN A 39 -49.16 -55.07 35.89
N ASP A 40 -48.15 -55.95 35.79
CA ASP A 40 -46.80 -55.53 35.49
C ASP A 40 -46.66 -54.91 34.07
N LYS A 41 -47.36 -55.51 33.09
CA LYS A 41 -47.47 -54.89 31.76
C LYS A 41 -48.19 -53.56 31.76
N ILE A 42 -49.24 -53.39 32.59
CA ILE A 42 -49.91 -52.11 32.74
C ILE A 42 -48.99 -51.08 33.34
N LYS A 43 -48.23 -51.45 34.38
CA LYS A 43 -47.21 -50.54 34.98
C LYS A 43 -46.11 -50.15 34.00
N GLU A 44 -45.61 -51.09 33.21
CA GLU A 44 -44.65 -50.79 32.13
C GLU A 44 -45.24 -49.83 31.11
N LEU A 45 -46.50 -49.90 30.77
CA LEU A 45 -47.21 -48.98 29.89
C LEU A 45 -47.50 -47.62 30.50
N ASP A 46 -47.76 -47.54 31.83
CA ASP A 46 -47.91 -46.30 32.55
C ASP A 46 -46.61 -45.51 32.76
N GLU A 47 -45.43 -46.19 32.71
CA GLU A 47 -44.12 -45.53 32.70
C GLU A 47 -43.87 -44.74 31.41
N TYR A 48 -44.55 -45.05 30.31
CA TYR A 48 -44.45 -44.28 29.08
C TYR A 48 -45.48 -43.15 29.09
N ASP A 49 -44.96 -41.91 29.28
CA ASP A 49 -45.77 -40.72 29.04
C ASP A 49 -46.12 -40.66 27.54
N ILE A 50 -47.28 -41.16 27.19
CA ILE A 50 -47.78 -41.26 25.81
C ILE A 50 -47.76 -39.86 25.14
N GLU A 51 -48.04 -38.80 25.91
CA GLU A 51 -48.04 -37.44 25.41
C GLU A 51 -46.62 -37.01 24.97
N THR A 52 -45.60 -37.34 25.76
CA THR A 52 -44.21 -37.09 25.42
C THR A 52 -43.79 -37.86 24.18
N VAL A 53 -44.22 -39.12 24.06
CA VAL A 53 -43.90 -39.94 22.87
C VAL A 53 -44.58 -39.39 21.60
N LEU A 54 -45.86 -39.01 21.69
CA LEU A 54 -46.58 -38.39 20.57
C LEU A 54 -45.96 -37.07 20.14
N ASN A 55 -45.62 -36.20 21.09
CA ASN A 55 -44.92 -34.94 20.79
C ASN A 55 -43.58 -35.19 20.07
N ARG A 56 -42.84 -36.22 20.48
CA ARG A 56 -41.57 -36.58 19.82
C ARG A 56 -41.79 -37.11 18.42
N ILE A 57 -42.83 -37.88 18.18
CA ILE A 57 -43.21 -38.36 16.84
C ILE A 57 -43.57 -37.17 15.93
N ASP A 58 -44.33 -36.21 16.45
CA ASP A 58 -44.68 -35.00 15.69
C ASP A 58 -43.46 -34.14 15.35
N GLU A 59 -42.54 -33.96 16.30
CA GLU A 59 -41.25 -33.27 16.02
C GLU A 59 -40.48 -33.97 14.89
N LEU A 60 -40.32 -35.28 14.96
CA LEU A 60 -39.62 -36.06 13.95
C LEU A 60 -40.35 -36.04 12.59
N SER A 61 -41.67 -36.06 12.60
CA SER A 61 -42.50 -35.97 11.39
C SER A 61 -42.36 -34.60 10.74
N ASN A 62 -42.37 -33.53 11.52
CA ASN A 62 -42.14 -32.18 11.05
C ASN A 62 -40.72 -32.03 10.45
N LEU A 63 -39.70 -32.62 11.07
CA LEU A 63 -38.35 -32.63 10.53
C LEU A 63 -38.30 -33.38 9.19
N LYS A 64 -38.92 -34.55 9.09
CA LYS A 64 -39.02 -35.32 7.84
C LYS A 64 -39.72 -34.56 6.73
N GLN A 65 -40.87 -33.91 7.08
CA GLN A 65 -41.59 -33.10 6.10
C GLN A 65 -40.78 -31.94 5.56
N ARG A 66 -40.00 -31.30 6.43
CA ARG A 66 -39.21 -30.11 6.06
C ARG A 66 -37.90 -30.44 5.33
N TYR A 67 -37.22 -31.52 5.69
CA TYR A 67 -35.88 -31.85 5.22
C TYR A 67 -35.77 -33.15 4.43
N GLY A 68 -36.89 -33.91 4.24
CA GLY A 68 -36.90 -35.17 3.52
C GLY A 68 -36.68 -36.40 4.42
N SER A 69 -35.51 -36.45 5.09
CA SER A 69 -35.22 -37.51 6.08
C SER A 69 -34.52 -36.92 7.33
N ILE A 70 -34.32 -37.73 8.34
CA ILE A 70 -33.60 -37.33 9.55
C ILE A 70 -32.11 -37.16 9.23
N GLU A 71 -31.57 -38.03 8.38
CA GLU A 71 -30.17 -37.95 7.91
C GLU A 71 -29.93 -36.64 7.16
N GLU A 72 -30.86 -36.27 6.28
CA GLU A 72 -30.79 -34.99 5.53
C GLU A 72 -30.94 -33.78 6.47
N ALA A 73 -31.77 -33.81 7.49
CA ALA A 73 -31.89 -32.79 8.51
C ALA A 73 -30.57 -32.60 9.28
N ILE A 74 -29.89 -33.71 9.64
CA ILE A 74 -28.60 -33.68 10.33
C ILE A 74 -27.51 -33.14 9.42
N ALA A 75 -27.50 -33.55 8.15
CA ALA A 75 -26.54 -33.06 7.15
C ALA A 75 -26.70 -31.56 6.94
N TYR A 76 -27.94 -31.07 6.80
CA TYR A 76 -28.27 -29.67 6.69
C TYR A 76 -27.82 -28.86 7.93
N LYS A 77 -28.06 -29.38 9.13
CA LYS A 77 -27.59 -28.78 10.37
C LYS A 77 -26.05 -28.61 10.35
N LYS A 78 -25.33 -29.69 10.05
CA LYS A 78 -23.82 -29.65 9.97
C LYS A 78 -23.32 -28.65 8.95
N GLU A 79 -23.96 -28.57 7.78
CA GLU A 79 -23.61 -27.58 6.76
C GLU A 79 -23.82 -26.15 7.30
N LYS A 80 -24.95 -25.88 7.95
CA LYS A 80 -25.22 -24.55 8.51
C LYS A 80 -24.33 -24.20 9.68
N GLU A 81 -23.98 -25.16 10.53
CA GLU A 81 -23.01 -24.96 11.61
C GLU A 81 -21.61 -24.59 11.05
N LYS A 82 -21.19 -25.24 9.96
CA LYS A 82 -19.94 -24.91 9.27
C LYS A 82 -19.97 -23.49 8.72
N ILE A 83 -21.03 -23.12 8.00
CA ILE A 83 -21.22 -21.77 7.47
C ILE A 83 -21.22 -20.74 8.60
N LEU A 84 -21.91 -21.00 9.70
CA LEU A 84 -21.93 -20.10 10.85
C LEU A 84 -20.54 -19.89 11.44
N SER A 85 -19.78 -20.97 11.62
CA SER A 85 -18.40 -20.92 12.09
C SER A 85 -17.47 -20.11 11.13
N GLU A 86 -17.68 -20.23 9.82
CA GLU A 86 -16.98 -19.43 8.82
C GLU A 86 -17.34 -17.93 8.94
N TYR A 87 -18.61 -17.59 9.14
CA TYR A 87 -19.05 -16.21 9.38
C TYR A 87 -18.49 -15.61 10.67
N ASP A 88 -18.44 -16.38 11.74
CA ASP A 88 -17.86 -15.93 13.02
C ASP A 88 -16.36 -15.66 12.87
N ASN A 89 -15.64 -16.53 12.15
CA ASN A 89 -14.23 -16.32 11.84
C ASN A 89 -13.99 -15.06 10.99
N ILE A 90 -14.78 -14.88 9.92
CA ILE A 90 -14.71 -13.68 9.07
C ILE A 90 -15.00 -12.42 9.89
N SER A 91 -15.98 -12.44 10.78
CA SER A 91 -16.31 -11.31 11.64
C SER A 91 -15.17 -10.96 12.60
N PHE A 92 -14.50 -11.97 13.15
CA PHE A 92 -13.34 -11.79 14.01
C PHE A 92 -12.12 -11.24 13.22
N GLU A 93 -11.82 -11.83 12.06
CA GLU A 93 -10.74 -11.36 11.19
C GLU A 93 -10.97 -9.91 10.73
N LYS A 94 -12.21 -9.58 10.35
CA LYS A 94 -12.58 -8.21 9.97
C LYS A 94 -12.28 -7.22 11.08
N LYS A 95 -12.66 -7.53 12.31
CA LYS A 95 -12.41 -6.66 13.47
C LYS A 95 -10.91 -6.48 13.74
N ASN A 96 -10.13 -7.55 13.60
CA ASN A 96 -8.67 -7.45 13.75
C ASN A 96 -8.04 -6.59 12.67
N LEU A 97 -8.47 -6.76 11.40
CA LEU A 97 -8.00 -5.94 10.29
C LEU A 97 -8.40 -4.47 10.43
N GLU A 98 -9.61 -4.17 10.89
CA GLU A 98 -10.05 -2.80 11.19
C GLU A 98 -9.15 -2.16 12.26
N GLN A 99 -8.82 -2.88 13.33
CA GLN A 99 -7.89 -2.40 14.36
C GLN A 99 -6.49 -2.16 13.79
N GLU A 100 -5.98 -3.07 12.97
CA GLU A 100 -4.66 -2.92 12.33
C GLU A 100 -4.63 -1.71 11.39
N ILE A 101 -5.70 -1.47 10.65
CA ILE A 101 -5.85 -0.28 9.80
C ILE A 101 -5.79 1.00 10.64
N ASP A 102 -6.54 1.05 11.74
CA ASP A 102 -6.56 2.22 12.63
C ASP A 102 -5.17 2.49 13.22
N ASP A 103 -4.49 1.45 13.68
CA ASP A 103 -3.13 1.56 14.25
C ASP A 103 -2.12 2.04 13.19
N LEU A 104 -2.18 1.48 11.97
CA LEU A 104 -1.32 1.89 10.85
C LEU A 104 -1.62 3.32 10.39
N GLN A 105 -2.88 3.72 10.38
CA GLN A 105 -3.26 5.11 10.06
C GLN A 105 -2.72 6.09 11.10
N ALA A 106 -2.85 5.77 12.38
CA ALA A 106 -2.32 6.60 13.46
C ALA A 106 -0.79 6.74 13.36
N LEU A 107 -0.09 5.64 13.13
CA LEU A 107 1.37 5.64 12.94
C LEU A 107 1.77 6.48 11.71
N THR A 108 1.09 6.30 10.60
CA THR A 108 1.37 7.03 9.35
C THR A 108 1.16 8.53 9.52
N GLN A 109 0.09 8.93 10.22
CA GLN A 109 -0.16 10.33 10.53
C GLN A 109 0.92 10.93 11.46
N ALA A 110 1.36 10.18 12.46
CA ALA A 110 2.44 10.61 13.35
C ALA A 110 3.74 10.83 12.58
N LEU A 111 4.13 9.87 11.73
CA LEU A 111 5.33 9.99 10.88
C LEU A 111 5.23 11.16 9.89
N ALA A 112 4.08 11.36 9.27
CA ALA A 112 3.85 12.50 8.38
C ALA A 112 4.01 13.84 9.12
N LYS A 113 3.48 13.95 10.33
CA LYS A 113 3.63 15.13 11.18
C LYS A 113 5.09 15.40 11.55
N ASP A 114 5.85 14.36 11.85
CA ASP A 114 7.28 14.48 12.14
C ASP A 114 8.05 14.96 10.92
N ILE A 115 7.77 14.40 9.74
CA ILE A 115 8.36 14.85 8.46
C ILE A 115 8.05 16.34 8.23
N SER A 116 6.79 16.76 8.38
CA SER A 116 6.39 18.15 8.22
C SER A 116 7.12 19.08 9.19
N THR A 117 7.29 18.65 10.43
CA THR A 117 8.00 19.40 11.46
C THR A 117 9.48 19.55 11.12
N GLN A 118 10.14 18.47 10.67
CA GLN A 118 11.54 18.53 10.23
C GLN A 118 11.73 19.41 8.99
N ARG A 119 10.82 19.30 8.02
CA ARG A 119 10.81 20.19 6.85
C ARG A 119 10.74 21.65 7.28
N LYS A 120 9.77 22.01 8.11
CA LYS A 120 9.59 23.37 8.61
C LYS A 120 10.84 23.89 9.33
N LYS A 121 11.50 23.04 10.11
CA LYS A 121 12.72 23.38 10.85
C LYS A 121 13.91 23.64 9.92
N HIS A 122 14.07 22.83 8.87
CA HIS A 122 15.25 22.90 7.99
C HIS A 122 15.04 23.78 6.75
N LEU A 123 13.78 24.07 6.40
CA LEU A 123 13.44 24.86 5.21
C LEU A 123 14.13 26.23 5.13
N PRO A 124 14.23 27.05 6.21
CA PRO A 124 14.88 28.35 6.13
C PRO A 124 16.38 28.27 5.75
N ALA A 125 17.08 27.29 6.29
CA ALA A 125 18.50 27.06 5.95
C ALA A 125 18.65 26.63 4.49
N PHE A 126 17.77 25.73 4.03
CA PHE A 126 17.74 25.26 2.65
C PHE A 126 17.41 26.39 1.66
N VAL A 127 16.42 27.23 1.97
CA VAL A 127 16.06 28.39 1.13
C VAL A 127 17.22 29.37 1.03
N LYS A 128 17.94 29.61 2.12
CA LYS A 128 19.14 30.45 2.11
C LYS A 128 20.23 29.91 1.17
N GLU A 129 20.53 28.62 1.30
CA GLU A 129 21.57 28.01 0.48
C GLU A 129 21.23 27.94 -1.02
N ILE A 130 19.98 27.56 -1.35
CA ILE A 130 19.54 27.58 -2.75
C ILE A 130 19.49 29.00 -3.28
N GLY A 131 19.13 29.99 -2.43
CA GLY A 131 19.16 31.40 -2.76
C GLY A 131 20.54 31.92 -3.17
N ASP A 132 21.60 31.38 -2.61
CA ASP A 132 22.97 31.73 -3.03
C ASP A 132 23.28 31.23 -4.46
N TYR A 133 22.79 30.05 -4.85
CA TYR A 133 22.91 29.53 -6.22
C TYR A 133 21.98 30.27 -7.20
N THR A 134 20.75 30.54 -6.82
CA THR A 134 19.83 31.29 -7.69
C THR A 134 20.31 32.68 -7.98
N LYS A 135 20.90 33.38 -7.01
CA LYS A 135 21.60 34.67 -7.24
C LYS A 135 22.75 34.59 -8.20
N LYS A 136 23.62 33.56 -8.08
CA LYS A 136 24.72 33.33 -9.03
C LYS A 136 24.20 33.09 -10.44
N LEU A 137 23.03 32.50 -10.58
CA LEU A 137 22.38 32.19 -11.86
C LEU A 137 21.46 33.29 -12.37
N TYR A 138 21.52 34.49 -11.80
CA TYR A 138 20.68 35.64 -12.18
C TYR A 138 19.19 35.33 -12.15
N LEU A 139 18.79 34.47 -11.20
CA LEU A 139 17.40 34.25 -10.87
C LEU A 139 16.96 35.22 -9.76
N GLY A 140 15.70 35.49 -9.70
CA GLY A 140 15.10 36.33 -8.66
C GLY A 140 15.16 35.73 -7.26
N VAL A 141 14.45 36.35 -6.32
CA VAL A 141 14.40 35.89 -4.92
C VAL A 141 13.58 34.61 -4.84
N LEU A 142 14.22 33.56 -4.38
CA LEU A 142 13.56 32.27 -4.15
C LEU A 142 12.90 32.25 -2.78
N ASP A 143 11.66 31.80 -2.75
CA ASP A 143 10.93 31.41 -1.55
C ASP A 143 10.35 30.01 -1.72
N ILE A 144 10.21 29.27 -0.62
CA ILE A 144 9.58 27.94 -0.61
C ILE A 144 8.51 27.91 0.48
N LYS A 145 7.26 27.80 0.06
CA LYS A 145 6.11 27.73 0.96
C LYS A 145 5.73 26.27 1.20
N GLN A 146 5.53 25.92 2.46
CA GLN A 146 5.00 24.63 2.85
C GLN A 146 3.47 24.72 2.92
N ALA A 147 2.75 23.95 2.10
CA ALA A 147 1.30 23.87 2.07
C ALA A 147 0.84 22.49 2.51
N GLN A 148 -0.30 22.41 3.20
CA GLN A 148 -0.90 21.13 3.56
C GLN A 148 -1.56 20.48 2.35
N LYS A 149 -1.46 19.16 2.26
CA LYS A 149 -2.13 18.34 1.26
C LYS A 149 -2.67 17.05 1.89
N THR A 150 -3.47 16.32 1.14
CA THR A 150 -3.88 14.97 1.49
C THR A 150 -2.65 14.07 1.66
N LEU A 151 -2.66 13.25 2.72
CA LEU A 151 -1.56 12.33 3.02
C LEU A 151 -1.33 11.35 1.87
N ASP A 152 -0.09 11.31 1.39
CA ASP A 152 0.38 10.37 0.37
C ASP A 152 1.80 9.85 0.70
N ALA A 153 2.42 9.13 -0.24
CA ALA A 153 3.77 8.58 -0.08
C ALA A 153 4.86 9.64 0.21
N SER A 154 4.60 10.93 -0.06
CA SER A 154 5.54 12.03 0.21
C SER A 154 5.25 12.79 1.51
N GLY A 155 4.20 12.42 2.24
CA GLY A 155 3.76 13.04 3.48
C GLY A 155 2.47 13.85 3.35
N SER A 156 2.17 14.67 4.36
CA SER A 156 0.96 15.49 4.44
C SER A 156 1.16 16.96 4.02
N ASP A 157 2.31 17.28 3.46
CA ASP A 157 2.64 18.63 2.99
C ASP A 157 3.39 18.61 1.66
N GLU A 158 3.23 19.65 0.89
CA GLU A 158 3.98 19.93 -0.32
C GLU A 158 4.81 21.20 -0.18
N LEU A 159 5.89 21.29 -0.97
CA LEU A 159 6.76 22.45 -1.02
C LEU A 159 6.51 23.20 -2.33
N LEU A 160 5.95 24.39 -2.23
CA LEU A 160 5.67 25.27 -3.36
C LEU A 160 6.84 26.23 -3.55
N ILE A 161 7.59 26.06 -4.64
CA ILE A 161 8.71 26.94 -4.97
C ILE A 161 8.17 28.15 -5.73
N VAL A 162 8.56 29.32 -5.24
CA VAL A 162 8.16 30.61 -5.78
C VAL A 162 9.40 31.43 -6.06
N LEU A 163 9.48 32.07 -7.22
CA LEU A 163 10.56 32.94 -7.64
C LEU A 163 10.00 34.34 -7.92
N ASP A 164 10.47 35.36 -7.19
CA ASP A 164 9.92 36.74 -7.23
C ASP A 164 8.40 36.80 -7.09
N GLY A 165 7.80 35.90 -6.29
CA GLY A 165 6.36 35.80 -6.13
C GLY A 165 5.64 35.00 -7.23
N ILE A 166 6.35 34.48 -8.22
CA ILE A 166 5.80 33.71 -9.34
C ILE A 166 6.02 32.21 -9.06
N GLU A 167 4.95 31.42 -9.18
CA GLU A 167 5.03 29.97 -9.04
C GLU A 167 5.84 29.33 -10.18
N CYS A 168 6.57 28.26 -9.87
CA CYS A 168 7.43 27.56 -10.86
C CYS A 168 6.75 27.20 -12.18
N GLN A 169 5.45 26.94 -12.16
CA GLN A 169 4.68 26.57 -13.37
C GLN A 169 4.58 27.72 -14.38
N LYS A 170 4.80 28.96 -13.97
CA LYS A 170 4.69 30.17 -14.80
C LYS A 170 6.05 30.73 -15.22
N LEU A 171 7.13 30.09 -14.83
CA LEU A 171 8.49 30.50 -15.17
C LEU A 171 8.80 30.16 -16.63
N SER A 172 9.70 30.91 -17.24
CA SER A 172 10.27 30.61 -18.56
C SER A 172 11.11 29.34 -18.52
N SER A 173 11.29 28.69 -19.66
CA SER A 173 12.13 27.47 -19.77
C SER A 173 13.56 27.69 -19.28
N GLY A 174 14.14 28.86 -19.56
CA GLY A 174 15.47 29.22 -19.09
C GLY A 174 15.57 29.38 -17.57
N GLU A 175 14.57 30.00 -16.94
CA GLU A 175 14.49 30.11 -15.48
C GLU A 175 14.31 28.75 -14.80
N ILE A 176 13.43 27.90 -15.35
CA ILE A 176 13.24 26.53 -14.86
C ILE A 176 14.55 25.73 -14.95
N ASN A 177 15.27 25.82 -16.04
CA ASN A 177 16.53 25.09 -16.23
C ASN A 177 17.62 25.58 -15.25
N ARG A 178 17.74 26.88 -15.05
CA ARG A 178 18.67 27.46 -14.06
C ARG A 178 18.27 27.10 -12.63
N LEU A 179 16.99 27.07 -12.32
CA LEU A 179 16.51 26.63 -11.02
C LEU A 179 16.81 25.12 -10.78
N ARG A 180 16.59 24.28 -11.78
CA ARG A 180 16.99 22.85 -11.73
C ARG A 180 18.48 22.71 -11.50
N LEU A 181 19.32 23.50 -12.19
CA LEU A 181 20.76 23.49 -12.01
C LEU A 181 21.16 23.86 -10.58
N SER A 182 20.53 24.87 -9.97
CA SER A 182 20.76 25.23 -8.58
C SER A 182 20.42 24.11 -7.59
N LEU A 183 19.34 23.38 -7.84
CA LEU A 183 18.95 22.20 -7.04
C LEU A 183 19.94 21.04 -7.19
N ILE A 184 20.45 20.81 -8.42
CA ILE A 184 21.49 19.80 -8.68
C ILE A 184 22.79 20.15 -7.95
N ALA A 185 23.20 21.41 -7.99
CA ALA A 185 24.38 21.90 -7.29
C ALA A 185 24.33 21.68 -5.79
N ILE A 186 23.19 21.98 -5.16
CA ILE A 186 22.96 21.72 -3.74
C ILE A 186 22.96 20.21 -3.44
N LYS A 187 22.27 19.41 -4.25
CA LYS A 187 22.25 17.96 -4.08
C LYS A 187 23.66 17.37 -4.14
N ASN A 188 24.50 17.88 -5.05
CA ASN A 188 25.91 17.50 -5.16
C ASN A 188 26.66 17.80 -3.85
N LYS A 189 26.48 19.00 -3.28
CA LYS A 189 27.10 19.41 -2.03
C LYS A 189 26.77 18.50 -0.84
N TYR A 190 25.51 18.06 -0.72
CA TYR A 190 25.05 17.29 0.46
C TYR A 190 25.21 15.79 0.36
N LYS A 191 25.20 15.22 -0.84
CA LYS A 191 25.15 13.75 -0.99
C LYS A 191 26.43 13.12 -1.54
N ASN A 192 27.47 13.90 -1.84
CA ASN A 192 28.60 13.39 -2.64
C ASN A 192 28.11 12.55 -3.83
N ALA A 193 27.02 13.02 -4.44
CA ALA A 193 26.35 12.28 -5.50
C ALA A 193 27.28 12.26 -6.72
N SER A 194 27.53 11.08 -7.25
CA SER A 194 28.24 10.88 -8.51
C SER A 194 27.31 10.33 -9.57
N GLY A 195 27.61 10.56 -10.82
CA GLY A 195 26.81 10.08 -11.94
C GLY A 195 27.12 10.82 -13.23
N VAL A 196 26.21 10.66 -14.20
CA VAL A 196 26.30 11.35 -15.50
C VAL A 196 25.17 12.39 -15.56
N LEU A 197 25.52 13.60 -15.99
CA LEU A 197 24.60 14.70 -16.23
C LEU A 197 24.66 15.09 -17.70
N ILE A 198 23.55 14.95 -18.40
CA ILE A 198 23.43 15.34 -19.81
C ILE A 198 22.55 16.57 -19.89
N LEU A 199 23.09 17.66 -20.42
CA LEU A 199 22.41 18.96 -20.53
C LEU A 199 22.39 19.39 -21.99
N ASP A 200 21.17 19.65 -22.47
CA ASP A 200 20.97 20.15 -23.82
C ASP A 200 20.53 21.61 -23.74
N GLU A 201 21.26 22.48 -24.42
CA GLU A 201 21.01 23.92 -24.53
C GLU A 201 20.69 24.62 -23.19
N ILE A 202 21.36 24.23 -22.10
CA ILE A 202 21.14 24.81 -20.74
C ILE A 202 21.39 26.33 -20.71
N ASP A 203 22.18 26.85 -21.63
CA ASP A 203 22.59 28.23 -21.79
C ASP A 203 21.85 28.94 -22.94
N ALA A 204 20.82 28.35 -23.52
CA ALA A 204 20.01 29.00 -24.53
C ALA A 204 19.34 30.28 -24.00
N ASN A 205 19.37 31.34 -24.81
CA ASN A 205 18.80 32.66 -24.49
C ASN A 205 19.43 33.35 -23.28
N LEU A 206 20.63 32.97 -22.85
CA LEU A 206 21.33 33.64 -21.78
C LEU A 206 22.24 34.75 -22.32
N SER A 207 22.40 35.82 -21.54
CA SER A 207 23.43 36.81 -21.76
C SER A 207 24.84 36.22 -21.49
N GLY A 208 25.92 36.91 -21.95
CA GLY A 208 27.28 36.44 -21.68
C GLY A 208 27.56 36.23 -20.20
N ALA A 209 27.13 37.13 -19.32
CA ALA A 209 27.34 37.03 -17.87
C ALA A 209 26.56 35.85 -17.24
N GLU A 210 25.34 35.60 -17.69
CA GLU A 210 24.54 34.45 -17.23
C GLU A 210 25.19 33.14 -17.70
N SER A 211 25.61 33.06 -18.97
CA SER A 211 26.27 31.86 -19.50
C SER A 211 27.60 31.57 -18.80
N GLU A 212 28.41 32.60 -18.46
CA GLU A 212 29.58 32.43 -17.63
C GLU A 212 29.26 31.85 -16.26
N SER A 213 28.21 32.35 -15.61
CA SER A 213 27.79 31.85 -14.30
C SER A 213 27.29 30.41 -14.33
N VAL A 214 26.51 30.03 -15.34
CA VAL A 214 26.09 28.64 -15.57
C VAL A 214 27.33 27.76 -15.76
N SER A 215 28.32 28.21 -16.55
CA SER A 215 29.56 27.47 -16.80
C SER A 215 30.38 27.21 -15.53
N LYS A 216 30.47 28.22 -14.63
CA LYS A 216 31.14 28.07 -13.32
C LYS A 216 30.44 27.01 -12.44
N ILE A 217 29.12 27.02 -12.38
CA ILE A 217 28.35 26.04 -11.58
C ILE A 217 28.52 24.66 -12.19
N LEU A 218 28.49 24.53 -13.51
CA LEU A 218 28.71 23.23 -14.17
C LEU A 218 30.11 22.68 -13.89
N LYS A 219 31.16 23.55 -13.86
CA LYS A 219 32.50 23.14 -13.47
C LYS A 219 32.56 22.68 -12.01
N GLU A 220 31.81 23.33 -11.10
CA GLU A 220 31.68 22.89 -9.70
C GLU A 220 31.01 21.49 -9.62
N ILE A 221 29.92 21.28 -10.36
CA ILE A 221 29.21 19.99 -10.41
C ILE A 221 30.08 18.90 -11.03
N ALA A 222 30.91 19.26 -12.04
CA ALA A 222 31.77 18.32 -12.75
C ALA A 222 32.91 17.73 -11.87
N GLN A 223 33.12 18.23 -10.66
CA GLN A 223 34.05 17.60 -9.70
C GLN A 223 33.56 16.21 -9.26
N ASN A 224 32.24 15.97 -9.25
CA ASN A 224 31.63 14.71 -8.80
C ASN A 224 30.81 14.01 -9.89
N PHE A 225 30.40 14.75 -10.93
CA PHE A 225 29.58 14.23 -12.04
C PHE A 225 30.39 14.27 -13.34
N GLN A 226 30.17 13.29 -14.19
CA GLN A 226 30.52 13.41 -15.59
C GLN A 226 29.46 14.25 -16.30
N VAL A 227 29.81 15.47 -16.72
CA VAL A 227 28.87 16.40 -17.34
C VAL A 227 29.09 16.42 -18.85
N PHE A 228 28.02 16.10 -19.59
CA PHE A 228 27.91 16.32 -21.02
C PHE A 228 27.00 17.51 -21.27
N SER A 229 27.49 18.56 -21.90
CA SER A 229 26.68 19.72 -22.25
C SER A 229 26.74 20.01 -23.74
N ILE A 230 25.57 20.15 -24.35
CA ILE A 230 25.42 20.60 -25.74
C ILE A 230 25.13 22.09 -25.69
N SER A 231 26.01 22.88 -26.35
CA SER A 231 25.94 24.34 -26.31
C SER A 231 26.46 24.95 -27.61
N HIS A 232 26.00 26.15 -27.90
CA HIS A 232 26.54 27.01 -28.94
C HIS A 232 27.19 28.28 -28.37
N GLN A 233 27.37 28.36 -27.05
CA GLN A 233 27.89 29.52 -26.33
C GLN A 233 29.39 29.38 -26.05
N PRO A 234 30.19 30.43 -26.31
CA PRO A 234 31.65 30.40 -26.14
C PRO A 234 32.06 30.25 -24.67
N HIS A 235 31.29 30.77 -23.72
CA HIS A 235 31.59 30.67 -22.30
C HIS A 235 31.58 29.20 -21.83
N LEU A 236 30.55 28.43 -22.15
CA LEU A 236 30.47 27.03 -21.71
C LEU A 236 31.61 26.20 -22.30
N SER A 237 31.89 26.39 -23.59
CA SER A 237 32.99 25.71 -24.27
C SER A 237 34.37 26.01 -23.66
N SER A 238 34.56 27.20 -23.10
CA SER A 238 35.84 27.59 -22.48
C SER A 238 36.07 26.90 -21.13
N TYR A 239 35.05 26.54 -20.39
CA TYR A 239 35.13 25.86 -19.10
C TYR A 239 35.21 24.32 -19.20
N ALA A 240 34.95 23.75 -20.37
CA ALA A 240 34.93 22.30 -20.57
C ALA A 240 36.33 21.68 -20.47
N ASN A 241 36.46 20.49 -19.90
CA ASN A 241 37.71 19.72 -19.90
C ASN A 241 38.02 19.15 -21.29
N GLN A 242 36.99 18.67 -21.97
CA GLN A 242 37.03 18.13 -23.34
C GLN A 242 35.99 18.86 -24.19
N HIS A 243 36.31 19.07 -25.47
CA HIS A 243 35.45 19.73 -26.41
C HIS A 243 35.30 18.87 -27.67
N PHE A 244 34.08 18.51 -27.97
CA PHE A 244 33.72 17.76 -29.18
C PHE A 244 32.99 18.68 -30.14
N LEU A 245 33.52 18.81 -31.39
CA LEU A 245 32.86 19.55 -32.45
C LEU A 245 32.02 18.63 -33.29
N VAL A 246 30.76 19.02 -33.52
CA VAL A 246 29.84 18.29 -34.39
C VAL A 246 29.73 18.99 -35.73
N ASN A 247 30.27 18.35 -36.77
CA ASN A 247 30.23 18.82 -38.14
C ASN A 247 29.13 18.10 -38.93
N LYS A 248 28.14 18.84 -39.45
CA LYS A 248 27.07 18.30 -40.28
C LYS A 248 27.49 18.23 -41.75
N GLN A 249 27.53 17.04 -42.32
CA GLN A 249 27.70 16.78 -43.73
C GLN A 249 26.31 16.50 -44.35
N LYS A 250 26.23 16.49 -45.72
CA LYS A 250 24.94 16.37 -46.44
C LYS A 250 24.05 15.20 -45.95
N ASN A 251 24.61 14.05 -45.58
CA ASN A 251 23.86 12.85 -45.18
C ASN A 251 24.36 12.23 -43.84
N SER A 252 25.29 12.87 -43.14
CA SER A 252 25.86 12.36 -41.90
C SER A 252 26.31 13.50 -40.97
N SER A 253 26.43 13.22 -39.69
CA SER A 253 27.10 14.12 -38.77
C SER A 253 28.36 13.39 -38.23
N GLN A 254 29.46 14.09 -38.19
CA GLN A 254 30.72 13.60 -37.62
C GLN A 254 30.99 14.38 -36.34
N MET A 255 31.45 13.67 -35.33
CA MET A 255 31.86 14.24 -34.05
C MET A 255 33.37 13.97 -33.88
N GLU A 256 34.12 15.01 -33.60
CA GLU A 256 35.57 14.93 -33.38
C GLU A 256 35.98 15.70 -32.12
N GLU A 257 36.93 15.15 -31.37
CA GLU A 257 37.49 15.84 -30.23
C GLU A 257 38.50 16.86 -30.75
N ILE A 258 38.29 18.14 -30.44
CA ILE A 258 39.18 19.23 -30.81
C ILE A 258 40.14 19.59 -29.66
N LYS A 259 41.39 19.84 -29.99
CA LYS A 259 42.49 20.15 -29.04
C LYS A 259 42.69 21.66 -28.91
N GLU A 260 43.55 22.02 -27.99
CA GLU A 260 43.76 23.36 -27.44
C GLU A 260 43.69 24.51 -28.47
N GLN A 261 44.47 24.44 -29.56
CA GLN A 261 44.43 25.48 -30.59
C GLN A 261 43.14 25.50 -31.39
N GLU A 262 42.59 24.34 -31.70
CA GLU A 262 41.31 24.20 -32.41
C GLU A 262 40.17 24.68 -31.55
N ARG A 263 40.21 24.43 -30.23
CA ARG A 263 39.22 24.94 -29.26
C ARG A 263 39.19 26.46 -29.24
N ILE A 264 40.37 27.10 -29.23
CA ILE A 264 40.47 28.57 -29.27
C ILE A 264 39.85 29.12 -30.57
N GLN A 265 40.15 28.48 -31.72
CA GLN A 265 39.56 28.86 -32.99
C GLN A 265 38.04 28.69 -33.01
N GLU A 266 37.54 27.60 -32.46
CA GLU A 266 36.11 27.36 -32.38
C GLU A 266 35.39 28.34 -31.44
N ILE A 267 35.99 28.66 -30.28
CA ILE A 267 35.47 29.71 -29.38
C ILE A 267 35.52 31.08 -30.10
N ALA A 268 36.54 31.39 -30.86
CA ALA A 268 36.61 32.62 -31.65
C ALA A 268 35.54 32.65 -32.75
N ARG A 269 35.26 31.51 -33.39
CA ARG A 269 34.18 31.36 -34.37
C ARG A 269 32.79 31.56 -33.71
N MET A 270 32.60 31.04 -32.52
CA MET A 270 31.35 31.24 -31.75
C MET A 270 31.14 32.73 -31.40
N LEU A 271 32.21 33.46 -31.10
CA LEU A 271 32.15 34.89 -30.78
C LEU A 271 31.92 35.80 -31.99
N SER A 272 32.44 35.47 -33.16
CA SER A 272 32.42 36.35 -34.34
C SER A 272 31.64 35.83 -35.53
N GLY A 273 31.09 34.62 -35.45
CA GLY A 273 30.42 33.95 -36.57
C GLY A 273 31.39 33.36 -37.57
N LYS A 274 31.06 33.39 -38.85
CA LYS A 274 31.84 32.72 -39.91
C LYS A 274 33.24 33.31 -40.14
N LYS A 275 33.47 34.59 -39.85
CA LYS A 275 34.77 35.24 -40.03
C LYS A 275 35.45 35.46 -38.70
N ILE A 276 36.50 34.70 -38.45
CA ILE A 276 37.36 34.87 -37.27
C ILE A 276 38.17 36.15 -37.45
N THR A 277 38.11 37.04 -36.46
CA THR A 277 38.85 38.31 -36.45
C THR A 277 40.01 38.26 -35.43
N PRO A 278 41.02 39.08 -35.57
CA PRO A 278 42.10 39.18 -34.57
C PRO A 278 41.57 39.48 -33.16
N THR A 279 40.49 40.26 -33.05
CA THR A 279 39.83 40.61 -31.79
C THR A 279 39.12 39.40 -31.19
N SER A 280 38.37 38.61 -31.99
CA SER A 280 37.72 37.40 -31.49
C SER A 280 38.70 36.31 -31.07
N LEU A 281 39.84 36.21 -31.76
CA LEU A 281 40.94 35.30 -31.35
C LEU A 281 41.56 35.73 -30.01
N LYS A 282 41.79 37.01 -29.82
CA LYS A 282 42.29 37.51 -28.53
C LYS A 282 41.34 37.24 -27.39
N LEU A 283 40.07 37.53 -27.56
CA LEU A 283 39.02 37.23 -26.58
C LEU A 283 38.88 35.72 -26.31
N ALA A 284 38.98 34.89 -27.34
CA ALA A 284 38.93 33.44 -27.18
C ALA A 284 40.13 32.92 -26.37
N HIS A 285 41.29 33.44 -26.58
CA HIS A 285 42.48 33.15 -25.76
C HIS A 285 42.27 33.58 -24.31
N GLU A 286 41.74 34.76 -24.04
CA GLU A 286 41.45 35.24 -22.69
C GLU A 286 40.41 34.34 -21.98
N PHE A 287 39.33 33.94 -22.68
CA PHE A 287 38.37 33.02 -22.13
C PHE A 287 38.96 31.65 -21.81
N PHE A 288 39.76 31.12 -22.72
CA PHE A 288 40.39 29.82 -22.54
C PHE A 288 41.41 29.82 -21.39
N SER A 289 42.28 30.82 -21.32
CA SER A 289 43.35 30.93 -20.31
C SER A 289 42.81 31.19 -18.89
N LYS A 290 41.68 31.92 -18.77
CA LYS A 290 41.08 32.25 -17.49
C LYS A 290 40.36 31.07 -16.85
N ASN A 291 39.99 30.07 -17.63
CA ASN A 291 39.03 29.03 -17.23
C ASN A 291 39.63 27.60 -17.18
N GLN A 292 40.88 27.45 -17.53
CA GLN A 292 41.67 26.23 -17.30
C GLN A 292 42.28 26.23 -15.89
#